data_81f5a302210f340cd9b357f4d2c7520f
#
_entry.id   81f5a302210f340cd9b357f4d2c7520f
#
_cell.length_a   1.000
_cell.length_b   1.000
_cell.length_c   1.000
_cell.angle_alpha   90.00
_cell.angle_beta   90.00
_cell.angle_gamma   90.00
#
_symmetry.space_group_name_H-M   'P 1'
#
loop_
_entity.id
_entity.type
_entity.pdbx_description
1 polymer ?
#
loop_
_entity_poly.entity_id
_entity_poly.type
_entity_poly.pdbx_seq_one_letter_code
_entity_poly.pdbx_strand_id
1 'polypeptide(L)'
;FIKEYENYKNLYNIRNHQNIAEIRDVISKYGENAKIHLGGIPMIADDMMSYIKSDIAVFGIGVFIFIVLTLWFIFRNLKWVVMPLLGCATSVVIMIGLLGLIGWKVTVISSNFIALMLILNIAMNIHVTVRFLQLKKEFPQLTKAEAVFEASKKMMLPILYTVLTTICAFLSLVFSGIKPIIDFGWMMTLGLVVSLIVTFLLLPSLINLLSSDNEIGLKNTEKSIITSALATFTKNNKIFIFGTTLIIIISSIVGIFKLEVENSFINYFNKETEIYKGMKKIDEDLGGATPLN
;
A
#
# COMPACT_ATOMS: atom_id res chain seq x y z
N PHE A 1 24.09 26.16 6.74
CA PHE A 1 23.96 25.97 5.29
C PHE A 1 22.87 24.99 4.90
N ILE A 2 22.84 23.72 5.41
CA ILE A 2 21.81 22.72 5.05
C ILE A 2 20.40 23.15 5.48
N LYS A 3 20.21 23.63 6.72
CA LYS A 3 18.93 24.15 7.22
C LYS A 3 18.46 25.40 6.47
N GLU A 4 19.37 26.27 6.11
CA GLU A 4 19.04 27.47 5.31
C GLU A 4 18.62 27.11 3.88
N TYR A 5 19.31 26.14 3.26
CA TYR A 5 18.93 25.61 1.97
C TYR A 5 17.54 24.92 2.01
N GLU A 6 17.26 24.15 3.06
CA GLU A 6 15.94 23.53 3.23
C GLU A 6 14.82 24.57 3.45
N ASN A 7 15.08 25.60 4.24
CA ASN A 7 14.13 26.70 4.42
C ASN A 7 13.89 27.45 3.10
N TYR A 8 14.95 27.74 2.35
CA TYR A 8 14.83 28.38 1.04
C TYR A 8 14.01 27.50 0.07
N LYS A 9 14.27 26.20 0.03
CA LYS A 9 13.53 25.27 -0.82
C LYS A 9 12.05 25.19 -0.43
N ASN A 10 11.73 25.20 0.86
CA ASN A 10 10.34 25.21 1.32
C ASN A 10 9.62 26.52 0.96
N LEU A 11 10.29 27.67 1.12
CA LEU A 11 9.75 28.97 0.71
C LEU A 11 9.55 29.03 -0.79
N TYR A 12 10.50 28.50 -1.58
CA TYR A 12 10.39 28.39 -3.02
C TYR A 12 9.17 27.55 -3.43
N ASN A 13 8.95 26.40 -2.82
CA ASN A 13 7.80 25.54 -3.14
C ASN A 13 6.48 26.22 -2.79
N ILE A 14 6.38 26.92 -1.66
CA ILE A 14 5.18 27.67 -1.27
C ILE A 14 4.90 28.79 -2.26
N ARG A 15 5.93 29.57 -2.64
CA ARG A 15 5.80 30.62 -3.63
C ARG A 15 5.43 30.08 -5.00
N ASN A 16 6.02 28.96 -5.42
CA ASN A 16 5.71 28.31 -6.68
C ASN A 16 4.23 27.90 -6.73
N HIS A 17 3.71 27.30 -5.65
CA HIS A 17 2.29 26.94 -5.54
C HIS A 17 1.37 28.16 -5.69
N GLN A 18 1.70 29.26 -5.01
CA GLN A 18 0.93 30.51 -5.13
C GLN A 18 0.97 31.08 -6.56
N ASN A 19 2.14 31.15 -7.17
CA ASN A 19 2.30 31.64 -8.54
C ASN A 19 1.51 30.79 -9.54
N ILE A 20 1.53 29.47 -9.42
CA ILE A 20 0.76 28.56 -10.29
C ILE A 20 -0.74 28.77 -10.10
N ALA A 21 -1.20 28.94 -8.86
CA ALA A 21 -2.61 29.23 -8.57
C ALA A 21 -3.05 30.59 -9.18
N GLU A 22 -2.23 31.64 -9.07
CA GLU A 22 -2.49 32.93 -9.67
C GLU A 22 -2.53 32.86 -11.21
N ILE A 23 -1.59 32.13 -11.84
CA ILE A 23 -1.60 31.91 -13.28
C ILE A 23 -2.88 31.21 -13.72
N ARG A 24 -3.32 30.17 -13.00
CA ARG A 24 -4.59 29.48 -13.27
C ARG A 24 -5.81 30.40 -13.14
N ASP A 25 -5.84 31.28 -12.13
CA ASP A 25 -6.91 32.26 -11.99
C ASP A 25 -6.94 33.23 -13.20
N VAL A 26 -5.79 33.68 -13.68
CA VAL A 26 -5.71 34.50 -14.89
C VAL A 26 -6.17 33.71 -16.12
N ILE A 27 -5.70 32.48 -16.31
CA ILE A 27 -6.10 31.63 -17.45
C ILE A 27 -7.62 31.38 -17.45
N SER A 28 -8.22 31.17 -16.29
CA SER A 28 -9.66 30.91 -16.18
C SER A 28 -10.51 32.07 -16.70
N LYS A 29 -10.05 33.32 -16.56
CA LYS A 29 -10.74 34.53 -17.06
C LYS A 29 -10.77 34.64 -18.57
N TYR A 30 -9.83 33.99 -19.25
CA TYR A 30 -9.72 34.03 -20.73
C TYR A 30 -10.15 32.70 -21.39
N GLY A 31 -10.59 31.72 -20.62
CA GLY A 31 -10.96 30.38 -21.08
C GLY A 31 -12.10 30.35 -22.08
N GLU A 32 -12.97 31.37 -22.09
CA GLU A 32 -14.05 31.51 -23.08
C GLU A 32 -13.54 32.01 -24.45
N ASN A 33 -12.45 32.74 -24.45
CA ASN A 33 -11.91 33.39 -25.65
C ASN A 33 -10.83 32.57 -26.36
N ALA A 34 -10.10 31.73 -25.64
CA ALA A 34 -9.00 30.94 -26.16
C ALA A 34 -8.82 29.64 -25.37
N LYS A 35 -8.38 28.59 -26.06
CA LYS A 35 -8.00 27.32 -25.43
C LYS A 35 -6.55 27.41 -24.95
N ILE A 36 -6.38 27.79 -23.69
CA ILE A 36 -5.08 28.00 -23.07
C ILE A 36 -4.64 26.73 -22.35
N HIS A 37 -3.40 26.31 -22.55
CA HIS A 37 -2.79 25.18 -21.88
C HIS A 37 -1.63 25.66 -21.02
N LEU A 38 -1.61 25.26 -19.75
CA LEU A 38 -0.50 25.49 -18.85
C LEU A 38 0.44 24.27 -18.92
N GLY A 39 1.74 24.50 -19.02
CA GLY A 39 2.75 23.46 -19.02
C GLY A 39 4.09 24.00 -18.53
N GLY A 40 4.96 23.11 -18.09
CA GLY A 40 6.31 23.43 -17.64
C GLY A 40 6.69 22.78 -16.33
N ILE A 41 8.00 22.63 -16.08
CA ILE A 41 8.55 21.92 -14.92
C ILE A 41 8.00 22.45 -13.56
N PRO A 42 7.89 23.76 -13.32
CA PRO A 42 7.37 24.27 -12.05
C PRO A 42 5.92 23.86 -11.77
N MET A 43 5.06 23.87 -12.80
CA MET A 43 3.67 23.46 -12.72
C MET A 43 3.57 21.94 -12.46
N ILE A 44 4.35 21.14 -13.20
CA ILE A 44 4.39 19.68 -13.01
C ILE A 44 4.80 19.34 -11.57
N ALA A 45 5.85 20.00 -11.06
CA ALA A 45 6.33 19.75 -9.70
C ALA A 45 5.26 20.08 -8.63
N ASP A 46 4.50 21.15 -8.82
CA ASP A 46 3.41 21.58 -7.93
C ASP A 46 2.24 20.58 -7.97
N ASP A 47 1.79 20.23 -9.16
CA ASP A 47 0.70 19.25 -9.33
C ASP A 47 1.07 17.87 -8.82
N MET A 48 2.30 17.39 -9.07
CA MET A 48 2.79 16.14 -8.51
C MET A 48 2.76 16.15 -6.98
N MET A 49 3.11 17.26 -6.32
CA MET A 49 3.03 17.38 -4.88
C MET A 49 1.57 17.30 -4.40
N SER A 50 0.65 17.92 -5.12
CA SER A 50 -0.78 17.87 -4.83
C SER A 50 -1.35 16.47 -5.03
N TYR A 51 -0.96 15.76 -6.08
CA TYR A 51 -1.34 14.37 -6.33
C TYR A 51 -0.81 13.44 -5.24
N ILE A 52 0.45 13.58 -4.81
CA ILE A 52 1.01 12.78 -3.70
C ILE A 52 0.16 12.93 -2.44
N LYS A 53 -0.20 14.17 -2.07
CA LYS A 53 -1.03 14.43 -0.88
C LYS A 53 -2.42 13.80 -1.02
N SER A 54 -3.04 13.95 -2.19
CA SER A 54 -4.35 13.35 -2.50
C SER A 54 -4.29 11.83 -2.48
N ASP A 55 -3.28 11.24 -3.10
CA ASP A 55 -3.10 9.79 -3.19
C ASP A 55 -2.94 9.16 -1.80
N ILE A 56 -2.10 9.72 -0.95
CA ILE A 56 -1.92 9.25 0.44
C ILE A 56 -3.27 9.24 1.18
N ALA A 57 -4.08 10.30 1.03
CA ALA A 57 -5.38 10.39 1.69
C ALA A 57 -6.39 9.41 1.07
N VAL A 58 -6.54 9.42 -0.24
CA VAL A 58 -7.56 8.61 -0.94
C VAL A 58 -7.25 7.11 -0.83
N PHE A 59 -6.00 6.70 -1.13
CA PHE A 59 -5.61 5.29 -1.03
C PHE A 59 -5.55 4.83 0.42
N GLY A 60 -5.01 5.64 1.34
CA GLY A 60 -4.95 5.31 2.76
C GLY A 60 -6.34 5.08 3.35
N ILE A 61 -7.28 6.01 3.14
CA ILE A 61 -8.66 5.89 3.62
C ILE A 61 -9.41 4.77 2.88
N GLY A 62 -9.27 4.67 1.55
CA GLY A 62 -9.94 3.65 0.76
C GLY A 62 -9.53 2.23 1.16
N VAL A 63 -8.23 1.99 1.29
CA VAL A 63 -7.69 0.71 1.77
C VAL A 63 -8.14 0.42 3.19
N PHE A 64 -8.11 1.42 4.08
CA PHE A 64 -8.57 1.25 5.45
C PHE A 64 -10.05 0.83 5.54
N ILE A 65 -10.94 1.51 4.79
CA ILE A 65 -12.37 1.15 4.72
C ILE A 65 -12.53 -0.27 4.17
N PHE A 66 -11.81 -0.60 3.10
CA PHE A 66 -11.87 -1.94 2.51
C PHE A 66 -11.44 -3.03 3.50
N ILE A 67 -10.36 -2.78 4.26
CA ILE A 67 -9.90 -3.67 5.33
C ILE A 67 -10.98 -3.85 6.41
N VAL A 68 -11.60 -2.76 6.88
CA VAL A 68 -12.68 -2.81 7.88
C VAL A 68 -13.84 -3.65 7.38
N LEU A 69 -14.30 -3.42 6.15
CA LEU A 69 -15.40 -4.19 5.55
C LEU A 69 -15.05 -5.67 5.41
N THR A 70 -13.83 -5.98 4.96
CA THR A 70 -13.36 -7.36 4.83
C THR A 70 -13.30 -8.08 6.17
N LEU A 71 -12.73 -7.45 7.19
CA LEU A 71 -12.67 -8.01 8.54
C LEU A 71 -14.06 -8.17 9.14
N TRP A 72 -14.95 -7.21 8.94
CA TRP A 72 -16.32 -7.31 9.38
C TRP A 72 -17.05 -8.49 8.73
N PHE A 73 -16.87 -8.67 7.45
CA PHE A 73 -17.47 -9.79 6.72
C PHE A 73 -16.97 -11.16 7.23
N ILE A 74 -15.65 -11.26 7.55
CA ILE A 74 -15.02 -12.49 8.02
C ILE A 74 -15.41 -12.80 9.47
N PHE A 75 -15.20 -11.84 10.37
CA PHE A 75 -15.31 -12.10 11.81
C PHE A 75 -16.72 -11.86 12.36
N ARG A 76 -17.52 -11.01 11.74
CA ARG A 76 -18.88 -10.63 12.20
C ARG A 76 -18.96 -10.26 13.69
N ASN A 77 -17.86 -9.82 14.26
CA ASN A 77 -17.72 -9.42 15.63
C ASN A 77 -16.76 -8.23 15.71
N LEU A 78 -17.25 -7.12 16.28
CA LEU A 78 -16.52 -5.86 16.29
C LEU A 78 -15.16 -5.96 17.01
N LYS A 79 -15.07 -6.74 18.09
CA LYS A 79 -13.81 -6.90 18.84
C LYS A 79 -12.71 -7.52 17.98
N TRP A 80 -13.04 -8.56 17.19
CA TRP A 80 -12.10 -9.23 16.30
C TRP A 80 -11.76 -8.44 15.05
N VAL A 81 -12.51 -7.38 14.76
CA VAL A 81 -12.18 -6.39 13.73
C VAL A 81 -11.26 -5.31 14.30
N VAL A 82 -11.59 -4.77 15.46
CA VAL A 82 -10.87 -3.64 16.08
C VAL A 82 -9.45 -4.02 16.50
N MET A 83 -9.22 -5.22 17.06
CA MET A 83 -7.88 -5.60 17.53
C MET A 83 -6.81 -5.63 16.43
N PRO A 84 -7.01 -6.32 15.29
CA PRO A 84 -6.07 -6.27 14.18
C PRO A 84 -5.90 -4.86 13.59
N LEU A 85 -6.99 -4.07 13.55
CA LEU A 85 -6.95 -2.69 13.06
C LEU A 85 -6.12 -1.78 13.95
N LEU A 86 -6.24 -1.91 15.28
CA LEU A 86 -5.39 -1.16 16.22
C LEU A 86 -3.91 -1.51 16.02
N GLY A 87 -3.58 -2.79 15.82
CA GLY A 87 -2.23 -3.22 15.48
C GLY A 87 -1.71 -2.56 14.19
N CYS A 88 -2.54 -2.54 13.13
CA CYS A 88 -2.20 -1.88 11.88
C CYS A 88 -2.01 -0.38 12.03
N ALA A 89 -2.96 0.30 12.67
CA ALA A 89 -2.90 1.74 12.89
C ALA A 89 -1.65 2.13 13.69
N THR A 90 -1.35 1.39 14.75
CA THR A 90 -0.15 1.63 15.57
C THR A 90 1.13 1.46 14.76
N SER A 91 1.23 0.41 13.94
CA SER A 91 2.41 0.19 13.07
C SER A 91 2.61 1.34 12.08
N VAL A 92 1.54 1.82 11.47
CA VAL A 92 1.60 2.94 10.52
C VAL A 92 2.00 4.22 11.23
N VAL A 93 1.42 4.52 12.40
CA VAL A 93 1.76 5.72 13.18
C VAL A 93 3.23 5.70 13.61
N ILE A 94 3.72 4.55 14.12
CA ILE A 94 5.13 4.40 14.48
C ILE A 94 6.03 4.62 13.26
N MET A 95 5.68 4.03 12.12
CA MET A 95 6.49 4.16 10.91
C MET A 95 6.51 5.59 10.37
N ILE A 96 5.35 6.27 10.30
CA ILE A 96 5.29 7.68 9.88
C ILE A 96 6.10 8.55 10.84
N GLY A 97 5.96 8.33 12.15
CA GLY A 97 6.74 9.04 13.17
C GLY A 97 8.25 8.82 13.00
N LEU A 98 8.68 7.59 12.74
CA LEU A 98 10.09 7.25 12.53
C LEU A 98 10.63 7.91 11.25
N LEU A 99 9.89 7.89 10.13
CA LEU A 99 10.28 8.59 8.91
C LEU A 99 10.39 10.10 9.14
N GLY A 100 9.46 10.69 9.90
CA GLY A 100 9.50 12.10 10.27
C GLY A 100 10.73 12.45 11.13
N LEU A 101 11.07 11.62 12.11
CA LEU A 101 12.25 11.82 12.98
C LEU A 101 13.57 11.74 12.21
N ILE A 102 13.66 10.86 11.22
CA ILE A 102 14.85 10.73 10.36
C ILE A 102 14.90 11.85 9.31
N GLY A 103 13.80 12.61 9.11
CA GLY A 103 13.70 13.64 8.08
C GLY A 103 13.56 13.05 6.67
N TRP A 104 13.02 11.85 6.54
CA TRP A 104 12.85 11.18 5.25
C TRP A 104 11.75 11.83 4.42
N LYS A 105 12.03 12.08 3.15
CA LYS A 105 11.08 12.75 2.23
C LYS A 105 10.30 11.69 1.45
N VAL A 106 8.98 11.82 1.44
CA VAL A 106 8.10 10.96 0.63
C VAL A 106 8.11 11.45 -0.82
N THR A 107 8.32 10.54 -1.76
CA THR A 107 8.29 10.77 -3.21
C THR A 107 6.99 10.25 -3.83
N VAL A 108 6.75 10.53 -5.11
CA VAL A 108 5.57 10.01 -5.84
C VAL A 108 5.49 8.48 -5.77
N ILE A 109 6.60 7.80 -5.97
CA ILE A 109 6.65 6.32 -5.93
C ILE A 109 6.43 5.81 -4.51
N SER A 110 7.02 6.49 -3.52
CA SER A 110 6.91 6.07 -2.13
C SER A 110 5.61 6.51 -1.45
N SER A 111 4.76 7.33 -2.08
CA SER A 111 3.48 7.76 -1.50
C SER A 111 2.54 6.60 -1.16
N ASN A 112 2.60 5.52 -1.93
CA ASN A 112 1.77 4.33 -1.74
C ASN A 112 2.26 3.40 -0.60
N PHE A 113 3.38 3.71 0.10
CA PHE A 113 3.91 2.83 1.13
C PHE A 113 2.93 2.59 2.28
N ILE A 114 2.11 3.58 2.64
CA ILE A 114 1.11 3.48 3.72
C ILE A 114 0.07 2.40 3.38
N ALA A 115 -0.49 2.45 2.18
CA ALA A 115 -1.49 1.48 1.72
C ALA A 115 -0.91 0.06 1.68
N LEU A 116 0.30 -0.10 1.12
CA LEU A 116 0.99 -1.38 1.07
C LEU A 116 1.33 -1.91 2.46
N MET A 117 1.81 -1.04 3.35
CA MET A 117 2.11 -1.40 4.73
C MET A 117 0.85 -1.85 5.48
N LEU A 118 -0.29 -1.16 5.30
CA LEU A 118 -1.57 -1.58 5.89
C LEU A 118 -1.97 -2.98 5.41
N ILE A 119 -1.89 -3.26 4.11
CA ILE A 119 -2.28 -4.55 3.53
C ILE A 119 -1.37 -5.68 4.03
N LEU A 120 -0.05 -5.46 4.09
CA LEU A 120 0.89 -6.48 4.57
C LEU A 120 0.76 -6.71 6.08
N ASN A 121 0.56 -5.66 6.85
CA ASN A 121 0.42 -5.75 8.30
C ASN A 121 -0.90 -6.44 8.70
N ILE A 122 -2.02 -6.10 8.04
CA ILE A 122 -3.30 -6.73 8.38
C ILE A 122 -3.26 -8.24 8.12
N ALA A 123 -2.55 -8.71 7.09
CA ALA A 123 -2.38 -10.13 6.82
C ALA A 123 -1.70 -10.84 8.01
N MET A 124 -0.61 -10.27 8.55
CA MET A 124 0.08 -10.81 9.73
C MET A 124 -0.86 -10.86 10.95
N ASN A 125 -1.56 -9.76 11.22
CA ASN A 125 -2.49 -9.67 12.35
C ASN A 125 -3.66 -10.66 12.24
N ILE A 126 -4.22 -10.86 11.04
CA ILE A 126 -5.29 -11.84 10.79
C ILE A 126 -4.78 -13.26 11.06
N HIS A 127 -3.58 -13.63 10.61
CA HIS A 127 -3.05 -14.98 10.82
C HIS A 127 -2.93 -15.31 12.32
N VAL A 128 -2.40 -14.41 13.13
CA VAL A 128 -2.31 -14.61 14.59
C VAL A 128 -3.71 -14.68 15.22
N THR A 129 -4.61 -13.76 14.85
CA THR A 129 -5.98 -13.71 15.39
C THR A 129 -6.77 -14.97 15.05
N VAL A 130 -6.75 -15.39 13.78
CA VAL A 130 -7.46 -16.61 13.35
C VAL A 130 -6.89 -17.85 14.04
N ARG A 131 -5.57 -17.93 14.20
CA ARG A 131 -4.94 -19.07 14.90
C ARG A 131 -5.32 -19.11 16.38
N PHE A 132 -5.39 -17.97 17.03
CA PHE A 132 -5.90 -17.87 18.39
C PHE A 132 -7.34 -18.39 18.50
N LEU A 133 -8.22 -17.93 17.61
CA LEU A 133 -9.63 -18.37 17.61
C LEU A 133 -9.79 -19.87 17.32
N GLN A 134 -8.95 -20.43 16.44
CA GLN A 134 -8.91 -21.87 16.17
C GLN A 134 -8.48 -22.65 17.40
N LEU A 135 -7.40 -22.24 18.08
CA LEU A 135 -6.92 -22.92 19.29
C LEU A 135 -7.95 -22.91 20.41
N LYS A 136 -8.65 -21.80 20.63
CA LYS A 136 -9.71 -21.74 21.64
C LYS A 136 -10.91 -22.62 21.27
N LYS A 137 -11.17 -22.86 19.99
CA LYS A 137 -12.22 -23.78 19.53
C LYS A 137 -11.79 -25.25 19.65
N GLU A 138 -10.53 -25.57 19.28
CA GLU A 138 -9.97 -26.91 19.34
C GLU A 138 -9.72 -27.36 20.79
N PHE A 139 -9.30 -26.44 21.65
CA PHE A 139 -8.91 -26.66 23.04
C PHE A 139 -9.58 -25.67 23.98
N PRO A 140 -10.88 -25.83 24.28
CA PRO A 140 -11.63 -24.89 25.14
C PRO A 140 -11.06 -24.75 26.56
N GLN A 141 -10.35 -25.77 27.05
CA GLN A 141 -9.73 -25.81 28.38
C GLN A 141 -8.51 -24.91 28.54
N LEU A 142 -7.88 -24.48 27.43
CA LEU A 142 -6.75 -23.55 27.50
C LEU A 142 -7.20 -22.22 28.07
N THR A 143 -6.40 -21.66 28.96
CA THR A 143 -6.58 -20.26 29.38
C THR A 143 -6.38 -19.33 28.19
N LYS A 144 -6.92 -18.12 28.27
CA LYS A 144 -6.75 -17.11 27.24
C LYS A 144 -5.26 -16.80 26.95
N ALA A 145 -4.48 -16.64 28.04
CA ALA A 145 -3.06 -16.33 27.92
C ALA A 145 -2.27 -17.47 27.25
N GLU A 146 -2.56 -18.73 27.60
CA GLU A 146 -1.94 -19.90 26.96
C GLU A 146 -2.31 -19.99 25.48
N ALA A 147 -3.58 -19.78 25.13
CA ALA A 147 -4.03 -19.83 23.75
C ALA A 147 -3.38 -18.72 22.89
N VAL A 148 -3.23 -17.50 23.44
CA VAL A 148 -2.53 -16.38 22.79
C VAL A 148 -1.05 -16.71 22.58
N PHE A 149 -0.39 -17.23 23.62
CA PHE A 149 1.02 -17.60 23.55
C PHE A 149 1.26 -18.69 22.50
N GLU A 150 0.46 -19.76 22.52
CA GLU A 150 0.56 -20.85 21.54
C GLU A 150 0.22 -20.40 20.11
N ALA A 151 -0.76 -19.50 19.93
CA ALA A 151 -1.06 -18.92 18.63
C ALA A 151 0.12 -18.11 18.08
N SER A 152 0.67 -17.23 18.91
CA SER A 152 1.83 -16.40 18.55
C SER A 152 3.05 -17.26 18.22
N LYS A 153 3.36 -18.25 19.03
CA LYS A 153 4.46 -19.20 18.84
C LYS A 153 4.32 -19.97 17.52
N LYS A 154 3.13 -20.50 17.22
CA LYS A 154 2.89 -21.26 15.98
C LYS A 154 2.92 -20.40 14.73
N MET A 155 2.54 -19.12 14.83
CA MET A 155 2.52 -18.20 13.69
C MET A 155 3.82 -17.44 13.51
N MET A 156 4.72 -17.44 14.50
CA MET A 156 5.98 -16.67 14.45
C MET A 156 6.85 -17.07 13.26
N LEU A 157 7.14 -18.36 13.09
CA LEU A 157 8.00 -18.83 12.00
C LEU A 157 7.38 -18.61 10.61
N PRO A 158 6.11 -19.00 10.34
CA PRO A 158 5.50 -18.73 9.03
C PRO A 158 5.48 -17.22 8.68
N ILE A 159 5.12 -16.37 9.63
CA ILE A 159 5.08 -14.91 9.41
C ILE A 159 6.50 -14.38 9.23
N LEU A 160 7.47 -14.83 10.02
CA LEU A 160 8.87 -14.42 9.87
C LEU A 160 9.42 -14.75 8.48
N TYR A 161 9.17 -15.96 7.96
CA TYR A 161 9.60 -16.34 6.62
C TYR A 161 8.94 -15.48 5.54
N THR A 162 7.64 -15.22 5.68
CA THR A 162 6.92 -14.33 4.75
C THR A 162 7.49 -12.92 4.78
N VAL A 163 7.75 -12.38 5.97
CA VAL A 163 8.35 -11.05 6.12
C VAL A 163 9.77 -11.01 5.54
N LEU A 164 10.61 -12.01 5.81
CA LEU A 164 11.97 -12.07 5.28
C LEU A 164 11.99 -12.12 3.74
N THR A 165 11.15 -12.96 3.14
CA THR A 165 11.05 -13.01 1.67
C THR A 165 10.56 -11.70 1.07
N THR A 166 9.62 -11.03 1.74
CA THR A 166 9.12 -9.73 1.31
C THR A 166 10.17 -8.63 1.50
N ILE A 167 10.93 -8.66 2.59
CA ILE A 167 12.08 -7.79 2.80
C ILE A 167 13.12 -7.96 1.70
N CYS A 168 13.48 -9.20 1.35
CA CYS A 168 14.41 -9.47 0.24
C CYS A 168 13.90 -8.87 -1.08
N ALA A 169 12.59 -8.97 -1.36
CA ALA A 169 11.99 -8.37 -2.54
C ALA A 169 12.11 -6.83 -2.54
N PHE A 170 11.81 -6.15 -1.43
CA PHE A 170 11.95 -4.70 -1.34
C PHE A 170 13.41 -4.25 -1.30
N LEU A 171 14.32 -4.99 -0.64
CA LEU A 171 15.74 -4.68 -0.65
C LEU A 171 16.35 -4.81 -2.06
N SER A 172 15.80 -5.64 -2.93
CA SER A 172 16.28 -5.71 -4.32
C SER A 172 16.11 -4.38 -5.06
N LEU A 173 15.14 -3.54 -4.67
CA LEU A 173 14.93 -2.21 -5.23
C LEU A 173 16.04 -1.22 -4.86
N VAL A 174 16.79 -1.48 -3.80
CA VAL A 174 17.93 -0.65 -3.36
C VAL A 174 19.08 -0.66 -4.38
N PHE A 175 19.15 -1.70 -5.21
CA PHE A 175 20.13 -1.81 -6.29
C PHE A 175 19.68 -1.08 -7.58
N SER A 176 18.51 -0.43 -7.57
CA SER A 176 18.05 0.39 -8.68
C SER A 176 18.92 1.66 -8.83
N GLY A 177 19.12 2.14 -10.04
CA GLY A 177 19.75 3.45 -10.28
C GLY A 177 18.84 4.66 -10.00
N ILE A 178 17.57 4.44 -9.59
CA ILE A 178 16.54 5.48 -9.45
C ILE A 178 16.28 5.75 -7.96
N LYS A 179 16.67 6.94 -7.47
CA LYS A 179 16.57 7.29 -6.05
C LYS A 179 15.18 7.10 -5.43
N PRO A 180 14.05 7.52 -6.03
CA PRO A 180 12.72 7.26 -5.47
C PRO A 180 12.40 5.77 -5.26
N ILE A 181 12.92 4.89 -6.11
CA ILE A 181 12.75 3.44 -5.99
C ILE A 181 13.59 2.89 -4.83
N ILE A 182 14.83 3.36 -4.69
CA ILE A 182 15.71 3.02 -3.55
C ILE A 182 15.06 3.43 -2.23
N ASP A 183 14.57 4.68 -2.15
CA ASP A 183 13.92 5.21 -0.95
C ASP A 183 12.67 4.39 -0.60
N PHE A 184 11.87 4.00 -1.60
CA PHE A 184 10.71 3.12 -1.40
C PHE A 184 11.10 1.73 -0.87
N GLY A 185 12.16 1.11 -1.40
CA GLY A 185 12.69 -0.17 -0.93
C GLY A 185 13.08 -0.13 0.54
N TRP A 186 13.78 0.90 0.97
CA TRP A 186 14.14 1.11 2.38
C TRP A 186 12.93 1.38 3.27
N MET A 187 12.01 2.24 2.84
CA MET A 187 10.77 2.53 3.59
C MET A 187 9.96 1.26 3.84
N MET A 188 9.76 0.44 2.80
CA MET A 188 9.00 -0.81 2.93
C MET A 188 9.72 -1.84 3.82
N THR A 189 11.03 -1.95 3.70
CA THR A 189 11.84 -2.84 4.56
C THR A 189 11.70 -2.46 6.03
N LEU A 190 11.90 -1.18 6.37
CA LEU A 190 11.74 -0.69 7.74
C LEU A 190 10.29 -0.86 8.23
N GLY A 191 9.31 -0.55 7.38
CA GLY A 191 7.90 -0.74 7.69
C GLY A 191 7.52 -2.17 8.02
N LEU A 192 8.08 -3.15 7.30
CA LEU A 192 7.86 -4.57 7.58
C LEU A 192 8.48 -5.01 8.92
N VAL A 193 9.68 -4.53 9.25
CA VAL A 193 10.32 -4.80 10.54
C VAL A 193 9.48 -4.22 11.69
N VAL A 194 9.04 -2.97 11.57
CA VAL A 194 8.14 -2.34 12.56
C VAL A 194 6.85 -3.12 12.68
N SER A 195 6.23 -3.50 11.58
CA SER A 195 4.99 -4.27 11.55
C SER A 195 5.13 -5.62 12.23
N LEU A 196 6.23 -6.33 12.00
CA LEU A 196 6.54 -7.61 12.64
C LEU A 196 6.61 -7.46 14.16
N ILE A 197 7.38 -6.47 14.62
CA ILE A 197 7.55 -6.18 16.05
C ILE A 197 6.21 -5.83 16.70
N VAL A 198 5.45 -4.93 16.09
CA VAL A 198 4.13 -4.51 16.61
C VAL A 198 3.14 -5.68 16.61
N THR A 199 3.11 -6.51 15.57
CA THR A 199 2.23 -7.67 15.50
C THR A 199 2.48 -8.64 16.65
N PHE A 200 3.73 -8.95 16.98
CA PHE A 200 4.03 -9.94 18.04
C PHE A 200 4.09 -9.36 19.46
N LEU A 201 4.22 -8.06 19.63
CA LEU A 201 4.17 -7.42 20.95
C LEU A 201 2.77 -6.88 21.28
N LEU A 202 2.17 -6.12 20.38
CA LEU A 202 0.92 -5.41 20.68
C LEU A 202 -0.29 -6.32 20.53
N LEU A 203 -0.41 -7.10 19.45
CA LEU A 203 -1.62 -7.88 19.19
C LEU A 203 -1.90 -8.94 20.27
N PRO A 204 -0.92 -9.73 20.74
CA PRO A 204 -1.13 -10.64 21.88
C PRO A 204 -1.58 -9.92 23.14
N SER A 205 -1.01 -8.74 23.42
CA SER A 205 -1.39 -7.92 24.57
C SER A 205 -2.81 -7.39 24.45
N LEU A 206 -3.22 -6.93 23.27
CA LEU A 206 -4.59 -6.49 23.00
C LEU A 206 -5.61 -7.63 23.13
N ILE A 207 -5.30 -8.82 22.64
CA ILE A 207 -6.17 -9.98 22.77
C ILE A 207 -6.34 -10.34 24.24
N ASN A 208 -5.28 -10.35 25.04
CA ASN A 208 -5.35 -10.63 26.47
C ASN A 208 -6.17 -9.58 27.24
N LEU A 209 -6.06 -8.30 26.85
CA LEU A 209 -6.73 -7.21 27.57
C LEU A 209 -8.22 -7.08 27.20
N LEU A 210 -8.55 -7.13 25.91
CA LEU A 210 -9.85 -6.74 25.37
C LEU A 210 -10.82 -7.91 25.15
N SER A 211 -10.34 -9.17 25.03
CA SER A 211 -11.25 -10.29 24.84
C SER A 211 -11.77 -10.84 26.17
N SER A 212 -13.06 -11.19 26.22
CA SER A 212 -13.67 -11.90 27.34
C SER A 212 -13.72 -13.40 27.06
N ASP A 213 -13.48 -14.23 28.06
CA ASP A 213 -13.49 -15.70 27.89
C ASP A 213 -14.85 -16.26 27.44
N ASN A 214 -15.94 -15.58 27.79
CA ASN A 214 -17.30 -15.99 27.45
C ASN A 214 -17.73 -15.63 26.01
N GLU A 215 -16.97 -14.83 25.27
CA GLU A 215 -17.33 -14.35 23.95
C GLU A 215 -16.55 -15.02 22.81
N ILE A 216 -15.72 -16.01 23.11
CA ILE A 216 -14.86 -16.71 22.14
C ILE A 216 -15.66 -17.79 21.39
N GLY A 217 -16.92 -17.52 21.10
CA GLY A 217 -17.74 -18.30 20.20
C GLY A 217 -17.65 -17.71 18.80
N LEU A 218 -16.77 -18.21 17.94
CA LEU A 218 -17.07 -18.15 16.52
C LEU A 218 -18.41 -18.86 16.35
N LYS A 219 -19.50 -18.08 16.19
CA LYS A 219 -20.73 -18.62 15.59
C LYS A 219 -20.26 -19.45 14.41
N ASN A 220 -20.59 -20.75 14.42
CA ASN A 220 -20.16 -21.72 13.43
C ASN A 220 -19.70 -21.03 12.14
N THR A 221 -18.39 -20.97 11.93
CA THR A 221 -17.90 -20.83 10.57
C THR A 221 -18.33 -22.15 9.93
N GLU A 222 -19.58 -22.18 9.46
CA GLU A 222 -20.02 -23.18 8.51
C GLU A 222 -18.87 -23.30 7.52
N LYS A 223 -18.43 -24.52 7.27
CA LYS A 223 -17.43 -24.81 6.24
C LYS A 223 -17.77 -23.89 5.09
N SER A 224 -16.92 -22.91 4.81
CA SER A 224 -17.27 -21.92 3.80
C SER A 224 -17.65 -22.70 2.55
N ILE A 225 -18.90 -22.61 2.12
CA ILE A 225 -19.44 -23.34 0.98
C ILE A 225 -18.50 -23.18 -0.20
N ILE A 226 -17.95 -21.96 -0.36
CA ILE A 226 -17.00 -21.61 -1.40
C ILE A 226 -15.71 -22.43 -1.26
N THR A 227 -15.13 -22.51 -0.07
CA THR A 227 -13.86 -23.23 0.15
C THR A 227 -14.04 -24.74 -0.05
N SER A 228 -15.16 -25.32 0.42
CA SER A 228 -15.43 -26.74 0.23
C SER A 228 -15.75 -27.06 -1.24
N ALA A 229 -16.48 -26.19 -1.95
CA ALA A 229 -16.73 -26.33 -3.37
C ALA A 229 -15.45 -26.27 -4.20
N LEU A 230 -14.57 -25.28 -3.93
CA LEU A 230 -13.26 -25.17 -4.57
C LEU A 230 -12.38 -26.39 -4.29
N ALA A 231 -12.32 -26.86 -3.05
CA ALA A 231 -11.54 -28.05 -2.69
C ALA A 231 -12.05 -29.31 -3.42
N THR A 232 -13.38 -29.48 -3.50
CA THR A 232 -14.00 -30.59 -4.25
C THR A 232 -13.76 -30.47 -5.74
N PHE A 233 -13.88 -29.28 -6.31
CA PHE A 233 -13.59 -29.01 -7.71
C PHE A 233 -12.13 -29.34 -8.05
N THR A 234 -11.17 -28.89 -7.21
CA THR A 234 -9.74 -29.16 -7.40
C THR A 234 -9.45 -30.67 -7.29
N LYS A 235 -10.06 -31.35 -6.32
CA LYS A 235 -9.89 -32.79 -6.16
C LYS A 235 -10.38 -33.57 -7.36
N ASN A 236 -11.52 -33.19 -7.92
CA ASN A 236 -12.18 -33.95 -8.99
C ASN A 236 -11.66 -33.64 -10.40
N ASN A 237 -11.11 -32.43 -10.62
CA ASN A 237 -10.76 -31.92 -11.95
C ASN A 237 -9.26 -31.65 -12.12
N LYS A 238 -8.39 -32.49 -11.57
CA LYS A 238 -6.92 -32.29 -11.59
C LYS A 238 -6.37 -32.09 -12.99
N ILE A 239 -6.75 -32.93 -13.96
CA ILE A 239 -6.26 -32.88 -15.35
C ILE A 239 -6.75 -31.60 -16.04
N PHE A 240 -8.01 -31.22 -15.82
CA PHE A 240 -8.57 -29.98 -16.37
C PHE A 240 -7.82 -28.75 -15.85
N ILE A 241 -7.56 -28.69 -14.54
CA ILE A 241 -6.82 -27.59 -13.92
C ILE A 241 -5.40 -27.51 -14.48
N PHE A 242 -4.71 -28.68 -14.56
CA PHE A 242 -3.36 -28.72 -15.10
C PHE A 242 -3.31 -28.28 -16.57
N GLY A 243 -4.23 -28.76 -17.40
CA GLY A 243 -4.34 -28.38 -18.81
C GLY A 243 -4.63 -26.88 -18.99
N THR A 244 -5.58 -26.33 -18.22
CA THR A 244 -5.88 -24.90 -18.25
C THR A 244 -4.67 -24.07 -17.82
N THR A 245 -3.99 -24.46 -16.76
CA THR A 245 -2.77 -23.78 -16.29
C THR A 245 -1.68 -23.77 -17.36
N LEU A 246 -1.48 -24.89 -18.06
CA LEU A 246 -0.49 -25.00 -19.15
C LEU A 246 -0.85 -24.04 -20.31
N ILE A 247 -2.12 -23.97 -20.70
CA ILE A 247 -2.60 -23.05 -21.74
C ILE A 247 -2.34 -21.60 -21.33
N ILE A 248 -2.64 -21.24 -20.07
CA ILE A 248 -2.39 -19.89 -19.54
C ILE A 248 -0.90 -19.57 -19.58
N ILE A 249 -0.02 -20.48 -19.17
CA ILE A 249 1.44 -20.30 -19.21
C ILE A 249 1.92 -20.04 -20.64
N ILE A 250 1.50 -20.86 -21.60
CA ILE A 250 1.89 -20.70 -23.01
C ILE A 250 1.41 -19.36 -23.57
N SER A 251 0.15 -19.00 -23.29
CA SER A 251 -0.40 -17.69 -23.68
C SER A 251 0.35 -16.52 -23.05
N SER A 252 0.76 -16.65 -21.77
CA SER A 252 1.54 -15.64 -21.06
C SER A 252 2.93 -15.47 -21.66
N ILE A 253 3.59 -16.56 -22.04
CA ILE A 253 4.90 -16.51 -22.72
C ILE A 253 4.78 -15.71 -24.04
N VAL A 254 3.75 -15.97 -24.83
CA VAL A 254 3.49 -15.20 -26.06
C VAL A 254 3.25 -13.71 -25.74
N GLY A 255 2.55 -13.41 -24.63
CA GLY A 255 2.32 -12.04 -24.16
C GLY A 255 3.60 -11.30 -23.76
N ILE A 256 4.55 -12.00 -23.13
CA ILE A 256 5.84 -11.41 -22.72
C ILE A 256 6.62 -10.85 -23.93
N PHE A 257 6.60 -11.53 -25.07
CA PHE A 257 7.26 -11.05 -26.28
C PHE A 257 6.61 -9.80 -26.93
N LYS A 258 5.40 -9.41 -26.45
CA LYS A 258 4.71 -8.19 -26.89
C LYS A 258 4.81 -7.04 -25.89
N LEU A 259 5.57 -7.21 -24.82
CA LEU A 259 5.79 -6.16 -23.82
C LEU A 259 6.70 -5.07 -24.40
N GLU A 260 6.20 -3.85 -24.42
CA GLU A 260 6.94 -2.65 -24.79
C GLU A 260 7.26 -1.84 -23.54
N VAL A 261 8.44 -1.24 -23.49
CA VAL A 261 8.85 -0.35 -22.40
C VAL A 261 8.39 1.06 -22.73
N GLU A 262 7.51 1.62 -21.89
CA GLU A 262 7.09 3.02 -22.03
C GLU A 262 8.19 3.94 -21.53
N ASN A 263 8.73 4.77 -22.42
CA ASN A 263 9.81 5.71 -22.14
C ASN A 263 9.33 7.17 -22.06
N SER A 264 8.07 7.45 -22.45
CA SER A 264 7.57 8.81 -22.46
C SER A 264 7.06 9.22 -21.07
N PHE A 265 7.71 10.21 -20.47
CA PHE A 265 7.29 10.76 -19.16
C PHE A 265 5.85 11.30 -19.19
N ILE A 266 5.38 11.79 -20.34
CA ILE A 266 4.02 12.33 -20.51
C ILE A 266 2.96 11.25 -20.28
N ASN A 267 3.22 10.02 -20.70
CA ASN A 267 2.29 8.90 -20.59
C ASN A 267 2.15 8.35 -19.15
N TYR A 268 2.96 8.82 -18.20
CA TYR A 268 2.75 8.51 -16.76
C TYR A 268 1.55 9.23 -16.17
N PHE A 269 1.04 10.27 -16.84
CA PHE A 269 -0.11 11.03 -16.38
C PHE A 269 -1.39 10.61 -17.10
N ASN A 270 -2.51 10.67 -16.39
CA ASN A 270 -3.81 10.44 -17.00
C ASN A 270 -4.07 11.49 -18.08
N LYS A 271 -4.59 11.07 -19.24
CA LYS A 271 -4.88 11.91 -20.40
C LYS A 271 -5.82 13.09 -20.11
N GLU A 272 -6.63 12.99 -19.05
CA GLU A 272 -7.52 14.06 -18.62
C GLU A 272 -6.82 15.17 -17.81
N THR A 273 -5.62 14.91 -17.28
CA THR A 273 -4.89 15.87 -16.45
C THR A 273 -4.37 17.06 -17.26
N GLU A 274 -4.26 18.20 -16.60
CA GLU A 274 -3.70 19.42 -17.19
C GLU A 274 -2.24 19.21 -17.60
N ILE A 275 -1.47 18.46 -16.78
CA ILE A 275 -0.08 18.09 -17.08
C ILE A 275 0.01 17.37 -18.42
N TYR A 276 -0.81 16.33 -18.64
CA TYR A 276 -0.78 15.58 -19.90
C TYR A 276 -1.13 16.46 -21.07
N LYS A 277 -2.22 17.24 -20.97
CA LYS A 277 -2.68 18.14 -22.04
C LYS A 277 -1.68 19.22 -22.38
N GLY A 278 -1.08 19.84 -21.36
CA GLY A 278 -0.05 20.88 -21.53
C GLY A 278 1.25 20.35 -22.14
N MET A 279 1.78 19.24 -21.59
CA MET A 279 3.01 18.64 -22.08
C MET A 279 2.86 18.08 -23.49
N LYS A 280 1.72 17.41 -23.79
CA LYS A 280 1.44 16.89 -25.13
C LYS A 280 1.43 18.01 -26.18
N LYS A 281 0.83 19.16 -25.82
CA LYS A 281 0.78 20.31 -26.72
C LYS A 281 2.16 20.91 -26.99
N ILE A 282 3.01 20.96 -25.95
CA ILE A 282 4.40 21.36 -26.08
C ILE A 282 5.19 20.39 -26.98
N ASP A 283 4.95 19.08 -26.80
CA ASP A 283 5.64 18.05 -27.57
C ASP A 283 5.26 18.05 -29.06
N GLU A 284 3.97 18.22 -29.35
CA GLU A 284 3.45 18.21 -30.73
C GLU A 284 3.73 19.51 -31.48
N ASP A 285 3.60 20.68 -30.84
CA ASP A 285 3.62 21.97 -31.52
C ASP A 285 4.92 22.75 -31.34
N LEU A 286 5.72 22.49 -30.30
CA LEU A 286 6.91 23.24 -29.95
C LEU A 286 8.23 22.46 -30.06
N GLY A 287 8.20 21.26 -30.67
CA GLY A 287 9.37 20.47 -30.98
C GLY A 287 9.95 19.62 -29.87
N GLY A 288 9.17 19.39 -28.80
CA GLY A 288 9.48 18.42 -27.75
C GLY A 288 9.39 18.96 -26.33
N ALA A 289 8.94 18.09 -25.43
CA ALA A 289 8.80 18.39 -23.99
C ALA A 289 10.10 18.16 -23.20
N THR A 290 11.14 17.60 -23.82
CA THR A 290 12.43 17.34 -23.18
C THR A 290 13.32 18.57 -23.33
N PRO A 291 13.71 19.27 -22.25
CA PRO A 291 14.66 20.36 -22.36
C PRO A 291 16.00 19.81 -22.85
N LEU A 292 16.48 20.35 -23.96
CA LEU A 292 17.86 20.17 -24.38
C LEU A 292 18.74 20.95 -23.39
N ASN A 293 19.52 20.24 -22.59
CA ASN A 293 20.56 20.81 -21.73
C ASN A 293 21.82 21.10 -22.58
#